data_4ab6dfef3d429359425170416ba7607b
#
_entry.id   4ab6dfef3d429359425170416ba7607b
#
_cell.length_a   1.000
_cell.length_b   1.000
_cell.length_c   1.000
_cell.angle_alpha   90.00
_cell.angle_beta   90.00
_cell.angle_gamma   90.00
#
_symmetry.space_group_name_H-M   'P 1'
#
loop_
_entity.id
_entity.type
_entity.pdbx_description
1 polymer ?
#
loop_
_entity_poly.entity_id
_entity_poly.type
_entity_poly.pdbx_seq_one_letter_code
_entity_poly.pdbx_strand_id
1 'polypeptide(L)'
;MSILIIAEHDNKNLSAATLNTVTAASQIGKEMDILVVGNTCNDVSKECSQIPQIRSILEADSEEYKNFVAENVSNLIIDLSKDYSHILAPSSTTGKNIMPRVAALLDVMQISDIIKVVDDETFQRPIYAGNALSTVKSNDKIKIITVRSTAFEASENSGGSAEIKSINGLGDTNMSKFVKSELSSSERPELTSAKIVISGGRGMQDGSNFGMLEKVADKLGAAVGASR
;
A
#
# COMPACT_ATOMS: atom_id res chain seq x y z
N MET A 1 -4.03 18.57 12.11
CA MET A 1 -3.15 17.43 11.78
C MET A 1 -3.59 16.84 10.45
N SER A 2 -2.63 16.53 9.59
CA SER A 2 -2.80 16.00 8.23
C SER A 2 -2.76 14.48 8.19
N ILE A 3 -2.86 13.93 6.99
CA ILE A 3 -2.78 12.50 6.68
C ILE A 3 -1.45 12.22 6.00
N LEU A 4 -0.77 11.14 6.36
CA LEU A 4 0.38 10.60 5.66
C LEU A 4 -0.03 9.33 4.92
N ILE A 5 0.21 9.29 3.62
CA ILE A 5 -0.02 8.11 2.79
C ILE A 5 1.35 7.52 2.47
N ILE A 6 1.53 6.23 2.75
CA ILE A 6 2.76 5.51 2.40
C ILE A 6 2.58 4.99 0.97
N ALA A 7 3.39 5.49 0.04
CA ALA A 7 3.36 5.03 -1.33
C ALA A 7 3.88 3.60 -1.44
N GLU A 8 3.20 2.78 -2.22
CA GLU A 8 3.70 1.47 -2.65
C GLU A 8 4.23 1.58 -4.08
N HIS A 9 5.43 1.09 -4.30
CA HIS A 9 6.13 1.17 -5.59
C HIS A 9 7.29 0.16 -5.67
N ASP A 10 7.86 0.00 -6.84
CA ASP A 10 9.01 -0.87 -7.11
C ASP A 10 10.35 -0.10 -7.25
N ASN A 11 10.43 1.12 -6.73
CA ASN A 11 11.47 2.14 -6.93
C ASN A 11 11.43 2.85 -8.30
N LYS A 12 10.61 2.41 -9.24
CA LYS A 12 10.51 3.00 -10.59
C LYS A 12 9.09 3.42 -10.94
N ASN A 13 8.12 2.60 -10.58
CA ASN A 13 6.72 2.78 -10.96
C ASN A 13 5.84 2.80 -9.71
N LEU A 14 4.90 3.74 -9.67
CA LEU A 14 3.90 3.81 -8.62
C LEU A 14 2.90 2.67 -8.75
N SER A 15 2.58 2.00 -7.64
CA SER A 15 1.51 1.00 -7.61
C SER A 15 0.14 1.66 -7.66
N ALA A 16 -0.76 1.13 -8.48
CA ALA A 16 -2.16 1.56 -8.53
C ALA A 16 -2.86 1.51 -7.16
N ALA A 17 -2.43 0.62 -6.26
CA ALA A 17 -2.95 0.53 -4.90
C ALA A 17 -2.73 1.81 -4.07
N THR A 18 -1.69 2.59 -4.39
CA THR A 18 -1.49 3.91 -3.78
C THR A 18 -2.60 4.88 -4.18
N LEU A 19 -3.02 4.89 -5.45
CA LEU A 19 -4.11 5.75 -5.93
C LEU A 19 -5.45 5.41 -5.24
N ASN A 20 -5.73 4.13 -5.01
CA ASN A 20 -6.90 3.70 -4.25
C ASN A 20 -6.84 4.17 -2.78
N THR A 21 -5.63 4.16 -2.20
CA THR A 21 -5.40 4.65 -0.83
C THR A 21 -5.57 6.17 -0.74
N VAL A 22 -5.17 6.92 -1.76
CA VAL A 22 -5.43 8.37 -1.86
C VAL A 22 -6.93 8.65 -1.83
N THR A 23 -7.73 7.90 -2.60
CA THR A 23 -9.19 8.02 -2.58
C THR A 23 -9.79 7.75 -1.20
N ALA A 24 -9.32 6.71 -0.52
CA ALA A 24 -9.75 6.43 0.85
C ALA A 24 -9.39 7.58 1.81
N ALA A 25 -8.16 8.09 1.70
CA ALA A 25 -7.67 9.20 2.52
C ALA A 25 -8.44 10.51 2.28
N SER A 26 -8.82 10.81 1.04
CA SER A 26 -9.58 12.01 0.69
C SER A 26 -10.96 12.06 1.37
N GLN A 27 -11.57 10.89 1.62
CA GLN A 27 -12.86 10.78 2.33
C GLN A 27 -12.77 11.16 3.82
N ILE A 28 -11.56 11.17 4.39
CA ILE A 28 -11.33 11.64 5.77
C ILE A 28 -11.42 13.17 5.86
N GLY A 29 -11.20 13.89 4.75
CA GLY A 29 -11.41 15.32 4.66
C GLY A 29 -10.31 16.18 5.29
N LYS A 30 -9.06 15.70 5.27
CA LYS A 30 -7.88 16.44 5.78
C LYS A 30 -6.82 16.58 4.67
N GLU A 31 -5.88 17.52 4.87
CA GLU A 31 -4.71 17.64 3.98
C GLU A 31 -3.89 16.35 3.94
N MET A 32 -3.39 16.00 2.78
CA MET A 32 -2.69 14.74 2.53
C MET A 32 -1.27 15.00 2.03
N ASP A 33 -0.32 14.30 2.62
CA ASP A 33 1.04 14.16 2.12
C ASP A 33 1.30 12.71 1.72
N ILE A 34 2.19 12.49 0.77
CA ILE A 34 2.64 11.15 0.39
C ILE A 34 4.10 10.99 0.81
N LEU A 35 4.41 9.87 1.47
CA LEU A 35 5.77 9.43 1.75
C LEU A 35 6.20 8.43 0.68
N VAL A 36 7.25 8.77 -0.06
CA VAL A 36 7.95 7.89 -0.99
C VAL A 36 9.27 7.49 -0.34
N VAL A 37 9.41 6.21 -0.05
CA VAL A 37 10.60 5.64 0.62
C VAL A 37 11.22 4.60 -0.28
N GLY A 38 12.44 4.79 -0.73
CA GLY A 38 13.09 3.86 -1.64
C GLY A 38 14.54 4.18 -1.92
N ASN A 39 15.04 3.65 -3.02
CA ASN A 39 16.36 3.99 -3.55
C ASN A 39 16.24 4.25 -5.05
N THR A 40 16.78 5.41 -5.49
CA THR A 40 16.56 5.90 -6.86
C THR A 40 15.08 6.02 -7.24
N CYS A 41 14.25 6.54 -6.32
CA CYS A 41 12.80 6.60 -6.44
C CYS A 41 12.24 7.98 -6.88
N ASN A 42 13.09 8.87 -7.38
CA ASN A 42 12.69 10.21 -7.79
C ASN A 42 11.59 10.24 -8.87
N ASP A 43 11.56 9.25 -9.78
CA ASP A 43 10.51 9.20 -10.80
C ASP A 43 9.14 8.85 -10.18
N VAL A 44 9.11 8.02 -9.15
CA VAL A 44 7.91 7.76 -8.35
C VAL A 44 7.43 9.03 -7.64
N SER A 45 8.37 9.81 -7.06
CA SER A 45 8.03 11.09 -6.41
C SER A 45 7.42 12.09 -7.41
N LYS A 46 7.94 12.16 -8.63
CA LYS A 46 7.35 12.98 -9.71
C LYS A 46 5.95 12.51 -10.09
N GLU A 47 5.74 11.20 -10.22
CA GLU A 47 4.43 10.64 -10.50
C GLU A 47 3.45 10.96 -9.36
N CYS A 48 3.83 10.75 -8.11
CA CYS A 48 3.02 11.13 -6.95
C CYS A 48 2.70 12.62 -6.90
N SER A 49 3.61 13.49 -7.33
CA SER A 49 3.40 14.94 -7.30
C SER A 49 2.30 15.43 -8.24
N GLN A 50 1.96 14.60 -9.23
CA GLN A 50 0.88 14.91 -10.19
C GLN A 50 -0.51 14.48 -9.71
N ILE A 51 -0.61 13.78 -8.59
CA ILE A 51 -1.89 13.37 -8.01
C ILE A 51 -2.60 14.60 -7.44
N PRO A 52 -3.87 14.87 -7.84
CA PRO A 52 -4.64 15.97 -7.27
C PRO A 52 -4.83 15.84 -5.75
N GLN A 53 -5.03 16.97 -5.08
CA GLN A 53 -5.30 17.07 -3.62
C GLN A 53 -4.12 16.68 -2.71
N ILE A 54 -2.97 16.29 -3.27
CA ILE A 54 -1.76 16.08 -2.47
C ILE A 54 -1.08 17.41 -2.22
N ARG A 55 -0.77 17.69 -0.95
CA ARG A 55 -0.10 18.92 -0.51
C ARG A 55 1.39 18.86 -0.76
N SER A 56 2.05 17.78 -0.34
CA SER A 56 3.48 17.59 -0.55
C SER A 56 3.87 16.10 -0.61
N ILE A 57 5.00 15.86 -1.28
CA ILE A 57 5.65 14.55 -1.34
C ILE A 57 6.88 14.62 -0.43
N LEU A 58 6.97 13.70 0.52
CA LEU A 58 8.17 13.49 1.32
C LEU A 58 8.97 12.37 0.67
N GLU A 59 10.15 12.69 0.13
CA GLU A 59 11.02 11.73 -0.54
C GLU A 59 12.18 11.34 0.37
N ALA A 60 12.26 10.06 0.74
CA ALA A 60 13.39 9.46 1.44
C ALA A 60 14.10 8.49 0.48
N ASP A 61 15.04 9.03 -0.30
CA ASP A 61 15.83 8.28 -1.26
C ASP A 61 17.17 7.89 -0.64
N SER A 62 17.32 6.63 -0.24
CA SER A 62 18.54 6.13 0.40
C SER A 62 18.67 4.61 0.25
N GLU A 63 19.93 4.11 0.26
CA GLU A 63 20.23 2.69 0.02
C GLU A 63 19.58 1.74 1.04
N GLU A 64 19.43 2.16 2.30
CA GLU A 64 18.78 1.36 3.35
C GLU A 64 17.29 1.07 3.08
N TYR A 65 16.66 1.84 2.18
CA TYR A 65 15.25 1.66 1.82
C TYR A 65 15.03 0.88 0.52
N LYS A 66 16.09 0.53 -0.19
CA LYS A 66 16.05 -0.15 -1.50
C LYS A 66 15.13 -1.36 -1.56
N ASN A 67 15.10 -2.15 -0.49
CA ASN A 67 14.35 -3.41 -0.41
C ASN A 67 13.16 -3.34 0.56
N PHE A 68 12.74 -2.16 0.95
CA PHE A 68 11.58 -1.92 1.82
C PHE A 68 11.60 -2.73 3.12
N VAL A 69 12.79 -2.90 3.71
CA VAL A 69 12.94 -3.60 5.00
C VAL A 69 12.09 -2.91 6.05
N ALA A 70 11.15 -3.65 6.64
CA ALA A 70 10.11 -3.08 7.49
C ALA A 70 10.66 -2.33 8.70
N GLU A 71 11.76 -2.80 9.27
CA GLU A 71 12.43 -2.19 10.42
C GLU A 71 12.94 -0.78 10.11
N ASN A 72 13.51 -0.59 8.92
CA ASN A 72 14.03 0.70 8.49
C ASN A 72 12.90 1.67 8.15
N VAL A 73 11.93 1.21 7.35
CA VAL A 73 10.80 2.04 6.92
C VAL A 73 9.91 2.44 8.10
N SER A 74 9.65 1.51 9.04
CA SER A 74 8.82 1.81 10.22
C SER A 74 9.42 2.91 11.09
N ASN A 75 10.73 2.93 11.29
CA ASN A 75 11.39 3.97 12.08
C ASN A 75 11.21 5.35 11.47
N LEU A 76 11.33 5.47 10.15
CA LEU A 76 11.09 6.73 9.44
C LEU A 76 9.63 7.19 9.59
N ILE A 77 8.67 6.27 9.43
CA ILE A 77 7.24 6.60 9.62
C ILE A 77 6.97 7.07 11.05
N ILE A 78 7.58 6.45 12.06
CA ILE A 78 7.42 6.83 13.47
C ILE A 78 7.99 8.23 13.72
N ASP A 79 9.13 8.55 13.17
CA ASP A 79 9.72 9.88 13.32
C ASP A 79 8.82 10.98 12.75
N LEU A 80 8.23 10.72 11.58
CA LEU A 80 7.28 11.62 10.92
C LEU A 80 5.90 11.69 11.59
N SER A 81 5.51 10.65 12.35
CA SER A 81 4.14 10.46 12.85
C SER A 81 3.61 11.61 13.71
N LYS A 82 4.48 12.43 14.30
CA LYS A 82 4.15 13.54 15.20
C LYS A 82 3.30 14.61 14.53
N ASP A 83 3.40 14.75 13.20
CA ASP A 83 2.73 15.78 12.42
C ASP A 83 1.40 15.30 11.81
N TYR A 84 1.09 13.99 11.97
CA TYR A 84 -0.04 13.34 11.33
C TYR A 84 -1.04 12.76 12.34
N SER A 85 -2.31 12.82 11.98
CA SER A 85 -3.39 12.16 12.73
C SER A 85 -3.77 10.80 12.15
N HIS A 86 -3.45 10.58 10.88
CA HIS A 86 -3.74 9.35 10.16
C HIS A 86 -2.53 8.96 9.32
N ILE A 87 -2.19 7.69 9.33
CA ILE A 87 -1.14 7.12 8.48
C ILE A 87 -1.77 5.94 7.74
N LEU A 88 -1.84 6.05 6.41
CA LEU A 88 -2.49 5.07 5.56
C LEU A 88 -1.48 4.38 4.64
N ALA A 89 -1.68 3.09 4.40
CA ALA A 89 -0.96 2.33 3.38
C ALA A 89 -1.93 1.37 2.66
N PRO A 90 -1.63 0.93 1.43
CA PRO A 90 -2.35 -0.19 0.82
C PRO A 90 -2.28 -1.44 1.69
N SER A 91 -3.36 -2.24 1.71
CA SER A 91 -3.41 -3.54 2.41
C SER A 91 -2.71 -4.65 1.59
N SER A 92 -1.55 -4.33 1.05
CA SER A 92 -0.66 -5.23 0.31
C SER A 92 0.22 -6.04 1.26
N THR A 93 1.07 -6.89 0.71
CA THR A 93 2.09 -7.60 1.51
C THR A 93 3.07 -6.65 2.18
N THR A 94 3.46 -5.57 1.50
CA THR A 94 4.36 -4.53 2.05
C THR A 94 3.66 -3.76 3.17
N GLY A 95 2.45 -3.26 2.93
CA GLY A 95 1.68 -2.54 3.96
C GLY A 95 1.37 -3.41 5.18
N LYS A 96 1.03 -4.68 4.98
CA LYS A 96 0.81 -5.66 6.08
C LYS A 96 2.08 -6.02 6.86
N ASN A 97 3.24 -5.81 6.30
CA ASN A 97 4.51 -6.01 7.00
C ASN A 97 4.94 -4.76 7.80
N ILE A 98 4.76 -3.57 7.25
CA ILE A 98 5.23 -2.30 7.84
C ILE A 98 4.25 -1.76 8.88
N MET A 99 2.96 -1.65 8.55
CA MET A 99 1.98 -0.92 9.34
C MET A 99 1.69 -1.51 10.72
N PRO A 100 1.63 -2.84 10.93
CA PRO A 100 1.47 -3.41 12.26
C PRO A 100 2.65 -3.09 13.18
N ARG A 101 3.86 -3.03 12.62
CA ARG A 101 5.07 -2.65 13.35
C ARG A 101 5.01 -1.18 13.78
N VAL A 102 4.61 -0.29 12.87
CA VAL A 102 4.40 1.14 13.19
C VAL A 102 3.37 1.29 14.31
N ALA A 103 2.23 0.61 14.20
CA ALA A 103 1.17 0.67 15.22
C ALA A 103 1.67 0.19 16.60
N ALA A 104 2.38 -0.93 16.63
CA ALA A 104 2.92 -1.48 17.87
C ALA A 104 3.96 -0.54 18.52
N LEU A 105 4.83 0.08 17.74
CA LEU A 105 5.86 0.99 18.26
C LEU A 105 5.29 2.35 18.68
N LEU A 106 4.15 2.76 18.16
CA LEU A 106 3.40 3.95 18.59
C LEU A 106 2.42 3.66 19.74
N ASP A 107 2.29 2.40 20.16
CA ASP A 107 1.32 1.94 21.15
C ASP A 107 -0.13 2.31 20.82
N VAL A 108 -0.53 2.08 19.54
CA VAL A 108 -1.87 2.30 19.03
C VAL A 108 -2.40 1.08 18.29
N MET A 109 -3.73 1.00 18.10
CA MET A 109 -4.35 -0.10 17.36
C MET A 109 -4.35 0.15 15.85
N GLN A 110 -3.94 -0.86 15.08
CA GLN A 110 -4.10 -0.80 13.62
C GLN A 110 -5.54 -1.13 13.21
N ILE A 111 -6.10 -0.30 12.31
CA ILE A 111 -7.36 -0.58 11.63
C ILE A 111 -7.03 -1.21 10.28
N SER A 112 -7.13 -2.54 10.21
CA SER A 112 -6.65 -3.30 9.05
C SER A 112 -7.72 -3.44 7.98
N ASP A 113 -7.29 -3.26 6.71
CA ASP A 113 -8.02 -3.68 5.53
C ASP A 113 -9.41 -3.04 5.39
N ILE A 114 -9.46 -1.71 5.60
CA ILE A 114 -10.72 -0.96 5.51
C ILE A 114 -11.30 -1.00 4.09
N ILE A 115 -12.64 -1.03 4.03
CA ILE A 115 -13.41 -0.99 2.78
C ILE A 115 -14.30 0.25 2.67
N LYS A 116 -14.41 1.04 3.74
CA LYS A 116 -15.20 2.27 3.77
C LYS A 116 -14.70 3.18 4.88
N VAL A 117 -14.65 4.47 4.59
CA VAL A 117 -14.51 5.56 5.56
C VAL A 117 -15.92 6.04 5.90
N VAL A 118 -16.27 6.08 7.18
CA VAL A 118 -17.57 6.60 7.66
C VAL A 118 -17.40 8.05 8.10
N ASP A 119 -16.37 8.31 8.89
CA ASP A 119 -15.88 9.63 9.31
C ASP A 119 -14.38 9.55 9.61
N ASP A 120 -13.78 10.57 10.19
CA ASP A 120 -12.34 10.64 10.48
C ASP A 120 -11.88 9.73 11.62
N GLU A 121 -12.79 9.11 12.37
CA GLU A 121 -12.49 8.17 13.45
C GLU A 121 -13.11 6.79 13.25
N THR A 122 -14.05 6.65 12.28
CA THR A 122 -14.90 5.46 12.11
C THR A 122 -14.73 4.85 10.72
N PHE A 123 -14.46 3.54 10.69
CA PHE A 123 -14.15 2.81 9.46
C PHE A 123 -14.88 1.48 9.42
N GLN A 124 -15.18 0.97 8.23
CA GLN A 124 -15.68 -0.39 8.04
C GLN A 124 -14.60 -1.31 7.51
N ARG A 125 -14.57 -2.51 8.06
CA ARG A 125 -13.66 -3.57 7.62
C ARG A 125 -14.36 -4.94 7.62
N PRO A 126 -13.99 -5.86 6.72
CA PRO A 126 -14.48 -7.22 6.76
C PRO A 126 -13.75 -8.01 7.85
N ILE A 127 -14.48 -8.90 8.49
CA ILE A 127 -14.01 -9.88 9.46
C ILE A 127 -14.55 -11.26 9.10
N TYR A 128 -14.05 -12.34 9.71
CA TYR A 128 -14.44 -13.71 9.41
C TYR A 128 -14.37 -14.04 7.91
N ALA A 129 -13.22 -13.74 7.29
CA ALA A 129 -13.00 -13.94 5.86
C ALA A 129 -14.04 -13.23 4.95
N GLY A 130 -14.58 -12.10 5.38
CA GLY A 130 -15.57 -11.32 4.64
C GLY A 130 -17.03 -11.67 4.91
N ASN A 131 -17.32 -12.67 5.76
CA ASN A 131 -18.68 -13.05 6.10
C ASN A 131 -19.40 -12.02 6.99
N ALA A 132 -18.67 -11.13 7.64
CA ALA A 132 -19.24 -10.05 8.44
C ALA A 132 -18.48 -8.74 8.18
N LEU A 133 -19.20 -7.63 8.29
CA LEU A 133 -18.63 -6.28 8.25
C LEU A 133 -18.65 -5.68 9.64
N SER A 134 -17.50 -5.26 10.12
CA SER A 134 -17.36 -4.56 11.40
C SER A 134 -17.19 -3.08 11.14
N THR A 135 -17.96 -2.25 11.83
CA THR A 135 -17.72 -0.81 11.92
C THR A 135 -16.95 -0.55 13.20
N VAL A 136 -15.75 -0.01 13.07
CA VAL A 136 -14.84 0.23 14.19
C VAL A 136 -14.58 1.74 14.33
N LYS A 137 -14.60 2.23 15.56
CA LYS A 137 -14.19 3.59 15.91
C LYS A 137 -12.88 3.52 16.69
N SER A 138 -11.89 4.32 16.29
CA SER A 138 -10.63 4.47 17.03
C SER A 138 -10.61 5.78 17.80
N ASN A 139 -10.31 5.69 19.08
CA ASN A 139 -10.05 6.85 19.93
C ASN A 139 -8.56 7.18 20.03
N ASP A 140 -7.69 6.44 19.34
CA ASP A 140 -6.26 6.68 19.33
C ASP A 140 -5.93 8.06 18.76
N LYS A 141 -4.87 8.67 19.25
CA LYS A 141 -4.42 9.98 18.77
C LYS A 141 -3.97 9.93 17.30
N ILE A 142 -3.32 8.84 16.91
CA ILE A 142 -2.88 8.55 15.54
C ILE A 142 -3.56 7.28 15.08
N LYS A 143 -4.24 7.33 13.92
CA LYS A 143 -4.88 6.16 13.31
C LYS A 143 -3.95 5.53 12.30
N ILE A 144 -3.57 4.28 12.53
CA ILE A 144 -2.76 3.48 11.61
C ILE A 144 -3.68 2.58 10.81
N ILE A 145 -3.73 2.76 9.50
CA ILE A 145 -4.79 2.19 8.66
C ILE A 145 -4.18 1.47 7.45
N THR A 146 -4.65 0.26 7.16
CA THR A 146 -4.41 -0.34 5.84
C THR A 146 -5.69 -0.37 5.02
N VAL A 147 -5.59 -0.03 3.73
CA VAL A 147 -6.71 0.18 2.81
C VAL A 147 -6.82 -0.97 1.83
N ARG A 148 -7.99 -1.58 1.71
CA ARG A 148 -8.26 -2.57 0.67
C ARG A 148 -8.43 -1.86 -0.67
N SER A 149 -7.44 -1.95 -1.55
CA SER A 149 -7.40 -1.24 -2.82
C SER A 149 -8.65 -1.52 -3.69
N THR A 150 -9.13 -2.75 -3.71
CA THR A 150 -10.31 -3.14 -4.51
C THR A 150 -11.65 -2.55 -4.02
N ALA A 151 -11.68 -1.90 -2.86
CA ALA A 151 -12.89 -1.28 -2.30
C ALA A 151 -13.02 0.21 -2.63
N PHE A 152 -12.01 0.82 -3.19
CA PHE A 152 -11.96 2.24 -3.54
C PHE A 152 -11.54 2.38 -5.00
N GLU A 153 -12.12 3.33 -5.71
CA GLU A 153 -11.67 3.67 -7.05
C GLU A 153 -10.29 4.32 -6.99
N ALA A 154 -9.48 4.15 -8.04
CA ALA A 154 -8.20 4.83 -8.12
C ALA A 154 -8.41 6.34 -8.31
N SER A 155 -7.67 7.15 -7.57
CA SER A 155 -7.60 8.59 -7.82
C SER A 155 -7.01 8.88 -9.20
N GLU A 156 -7.32 10.05 -9.75
CA GLU A 156 -6.59 10.56 -10.91
C GLU A 156 -5.11 10.69 -10.58
N ASN A 157 -4.26 10.41 -11.57
CA ASN A 157 -2.80 10.48 -11.45
C ASN A 157 -2.19 11.66 -12.22
N SER A 158 -3.01 12.66 -12.56
CA SER A 158 -2.59 13.84 -13.31
C SER A 158 -3.39 15.07 -12.89
N GLY A 159 -2.79 16.24 -13.07
CA GLY A 159 -3.44 17.53 -12.75
C GLY A 159 -3.01 18.13 -11.40
N GLY A 160 -2.26 17.38 -10.58
CA GLY A 160 -1.63 17.89 -9.36
C GLY A 160 -0.29 18.59 -9.62
N SER A 161 0.23 19.25 -8.60
CA SER A 161 1.54 19.93 -8.62
C SER A 161 2.13 20.03 -7.21
N ALA A 162 2.09 18.90 -6.48
CA ALA A 162 2.61 18.87 -5.12
C ALA A 162 4.14 19.10 -5.07
N GLU A 163 4.59 19.83 -4.07
CA GLU A 163 6.02 20.06 -3.83
C GLU A 163 6.70 18.77 -3.37
N ILE A 164 7.83 18.43 -3.97
CA ILE A 164 8.67 17.31 -3.55
C ILE A 164 9.70 17.84 -2.54
N LYS A 165 9.68 17.28 -1.34
CA LYS A 165 10.58 17.61 -0.23
C LYS A 165 11.46 16.41 0.06
N SER A 166 12.75 16.53 -0.22
CA SER A 166 13.72 15.51 0.18
C SER A 166 13.88 15.52 1.70
N ILE A 167 13.80 14.33 2.31
CA ILE A 167 14.03 14.11 3.73
C ILE A 167 15.17 13.11 3.93
N ASN A 168 15.88 13.24 5.03
CA ASN A 168 16.99 12.35 5.34
C ASN A 168 16.49 10.97 5.79
N GLY A 169 17.15 9.90 5.34
CA GLY A 169 17.01 8.58 5.92
C GLY A 169 17.55 8.54 7.36
N LEU A 170 17.08 7.57 8.13
CA LEU A 170 17.51 7.34 9.53
C LEU A 170 18.62 6.29 9.64
N GLY A 171 19.08 5.76 8.51
CA GLY A 171 20.10 4.71 8.45
C GLY A 171 19.52 3.30 8.62
N ASP A 172 20.40 2.31 8.41
CA ASP A 172 20.04 0.90 8.57
C ASP A 172 20.04 0.49 10.04
N THR A 173 18.95 -0.12 10.49
CA THR A 173 18.82 -0.67 11.85
C THR A 173 19.68 -1.90 12.09
N ASN A 174 20.15 -2.56 11.05
CA ASN A 174 20.88 -3.83 11.08
C ASN A 174 20.14 -4.98 11.80
N MET A 175 18.81 -4.89 11.95
CA MET A 175 18.00 -5.93 12.60
C MET A 175 17.70 -7.09 11.67
N SER A 176 17.49 -6.81 10.38
CA SER A 176 17.29 -7.81 9.34
C SER A 176 18.04 -7.41 8.07
N LYS A 177 18.33 -8.39 7.22
CA LYS A 177 19.08 -8.18 5.99
C LYS A 177 18.35 -8.83 4.83
N PHE A 178 18.16 -8.07 3.75
CA PHE A 178 17.70 -8.61 2.49
C PHE A 178 18.76 -9.56 1.91
N VAL A 179 18.35 -10.76 1.53
CA VAL A 179 19.25 -11.76 0.95
C VAL A 179 19.08 -11.81 -0.57
N LYS A 180 17.85 -12.12 -1.03
CA LYS A 180 17.53 -12.21 -2.45
C LYS A 180 16.01 -12.16 -2.67
N SER A 181 15.62 -11.82 -3.89
CA SER A 181 14.27 -12.00 -4.42
C SER A 181 14.34 -12.90 -5.65
N GLU A 182 13.43 -13.84 -5.73
CA GLU A 182 13.25 -14.70 -6.91
C GLU A 182 11.89 -14.36 -7.51
N LEU A 183 11.92 -13.57 -8.58
CA LEU A 183 10.71 -13.15 -9.28
C LEU A 183 10.47 -14.09 -10.46
N SER A 184 9.25 -14.61 -10.58
CA SER A 184 8.84 -15.32 -11.79
C SER A 184 8.62 -14.29 -12.90
N SER A 185 9.27 -14.50 -14.05
CA SER A 185 8.95 -13.74 -15.25
C SER A 185 7.77 -14.41 -15.96
N SER A 186 6.68 -13.69 -16.16
CA SER A 186 5.53 -14.15 -16.93
C SER A 186 5.16 -13.05 -17.94
N GLU A 187 4.73 -13.45 -19.12
CA GLU A 187 4.14 -12.52 -20.09
C GLU A 187 2.74 -12.05 -19.70
N ARG A 188 2.11 -12.70 -18.71
CA ARG A 188 0.81 -12.32 -18.17
C ARG A 188 0.93 -11.20 -17.16
N PRO A 189 -0.14 -10.39 -17.01
CA PRO A 189 -0.18 -9.37 -15.96
C PRO A 189 0.11 -9.94 -14.58
N GLU A 190 0.77 -9.17 -13.74
CA GLU A 190 1.02 -9.56 -12.36
C GLU A 190 -0.30 -9.67 -11.58
N LEU A 191 -0.40 -10.68 -10.71
CA LEU A 191 -1.61 -10.98 -9.95
C LEU A 191 -2.09 -9.80 -9.09
N THR A 192 -1.16 -8.99 -8.60
CA THR A 192 -1.45 -7.85 -7.70
C THR A 192 -1.94 -6.61 -8.44
N SER A 193 -1.68 -6.48 -9.74
CA SER A 193 -2.02 -5.32 -10.56
C SER A 193 -3.04 -5.62 -11.68
N ALA A 194 -3.36 -6.89 -11.89
CA ALA A 194 -4.24 -7.32 -12.97
C ALA A 194 -5.69 -6.86 -12.75
N LYS A 195 -6.30 -6.30 -13.80
CA LYS A 195 -7.73 -5.94 -13.82
C LYS A 195 -8.65 -7.16 -13.78
N ILE A 196 -8.20 -8.27 -14.37
CA ILE A 196 -8.94 -9.54 -14.45
C ILE A 196 -8.03 -10.63 -13.89
N VAL A 197 -8.55 -11.44 -12.98
CA VAL A 197 -7.85 -12.58 -12.41
C VAL A 197 -8.70 -13.83 -12.59
N ILE A 198 -8.10 -14.89 -13.11
CA ILE A 198 -8.70 -16.22 -13.17
C ILE A 198 -7.97 -17.11 -12.17
N SER A 199 -8.70 -17.70 -11.26
CA SER A 199 -8.08 -18.48 -10.18
C SER A 199 -8.59 -19.90 -10.16
N GLY A 200 -7.67 -20.84 -9.97
CA GLY A 200 -7.95 -22.23 -9.63
C GLY A 200 -7.76 -22.51 -8.15
N GLY A 201 -8.57 -23.36 -7.61
CA GLY A 201 -8.47 -23.81 -6.23
C GLY A 201 -8.33 -25.32 -6.15
N ARG A 202 -8.62 -25.87 -4.97
CA ARG A 202 -8.55 -27.30 -4.66
C ARG A 202 -9.35 -28.18 -5.66
N GLY A 203 -10.41 -27.67 -6.27
CA GLY A 203 -11.19 -28.36 -7.29
C GLY A 203 -10.41 -28.65 -8.58
N MET A 204 -9.29 -27.97 -8.82
CA MET A 204 -8.41 -28.28 -9.94
C MET A 204 -7.59 -29.56 -9.74
N GLN A 205 -7.52 -30.09 -8.52
CA GLN A 205 -6.81 -31.29 -8.09
C GLN A 205 -5.29 -31.19 -8.27
N ASP A 206 -4.81 -31.05 -9.49
CA ASP A 206 -3.40 -31.03 -9.85
C ASP A 206 -3.03 -29.81 -10.70
N GLY A 207 -1.78 -29.35 -10.60
CA GLY A 207 -1.28 -28.20 -11.36
C GLY A 207 -1.31 -28.39 -12.88
N SER A 208 -1.27 -29.63 -13.37
CA SER A 208 -1.39 -29.93 -14.80
C SER A 208 -2.74 -29.51 -15.40
N ASN A 209 -3.78 -29.39 -14.57
CA ASN A 209 -5.10 -28.97 -15.00
C ASN A 209 -5.21 -27.43 -15.19
N PHE A 210 -4.20 -26.67 -14.75
CA PHE A 210 -4.20 -25.21 -14.89
C PHE A 210 -4.11 -24.75 -16.36
N GLY A 211 -3.65 -25.56 -17.28
CA GLY A 211 -3.59 -25.24 -18.71
C GLY A 211 -4.94 -24.82 -19.33
N MET A 212 -6.05 -25.24 -18.73
CA MET A 212 -7.39 -24.77 -19.14
C MET A 212 -7.63 -23.32 -18.69
N LEU A 213 -7.26 -22.98 -17.45
CA LEU A 213 -7.38 -21.61 -16.90
C LEU A 213 -6.46 -20.65 -17.65
N GLU A 214 -5.26 -21.10 -17.97
CA GLU A 214 -4.26 -20.33 -18.72
C GLU A 214 -4.76 -19.94 -20.10
N LYS A 215 -5.36 -20.87 -20.84
CA LYS A 215 -5.97 -20.58 -22.16
C LYS A 215 -7.08 -19.54 -22.10
N VAL A 216 -7.86 -19.52 -21.01
CA VAL A 216 -8.90 -18.49 -20.82
C VAL A 216 -8.27 -17.16 -20.43
N ALA A 217 -7.27 -17.19 -19.53
CA ALA A 217 -6.55 -16.01 -19.09
C ALA A 217 -5.86 -15.31 -20.27
N ASP A 218 -5.20 -16.06 -21.14
CA ASP A 218 -4.53 -15.49 -22.33
C ASP A 218 -5.51 -14.77 -23.28
N LYS A 219 -6.73 -15.30 -23.43
CA LYS A 219 -7.77 -14.64 -24.24
C LYS A 219 -8.33 -13.37 -23.62
N LEU A 220 -8.30 -13.25 -22.31
CA LEU A 220 -8.84 -12.12 -21.55
C LEU A 220 -7.77 -11.11 -21.14
N GLY A 221 -6.49 -11.38 -21.39
CA GLY A 221 -5.38 -10.59 -20.85
C GLY A 221 -5.38 -10.60 -19.32
N ALA A 222 -5.74 -11.75 -18.70
CA ALA A 222 -5.92 -11.90 -17.27
C ALA A 222 -4.68 -12.51 -16.60
N ALA A 223 -4.51 -12.22 -15.32
CA ALA A 223 -3.57 -12.96 -14.47
C ALA A 223 -4.16 -14.32 -14.07
N VAL A 224 -3.28 -15.29 -13.81
CA VAL A 224 -3.67 -16.61 -13.27
C VAL A 224 -3.26 -16.71 -11.82
N GLY A 225 -4.21 -17.01 -10.94
CA GLY A 225 -4.00 -17.22 -9.52
C GLY A 225 -4.29 -18.63 -9.07
N ALA A 226 -3.68 -19.04 -7.96
CA ALA A 226 -3.98 -20.32 -7.30
C ALA A 226 -4.29 -20.07 -5.82
N SER A 227 -5.29 -20.77 -5.28
CA SER A 227 -5.47 -20.82 -3.84
C SER A 227 -4.44 -21.76 -3.21
N ARG A 228 -4.06 -21.49 -1.97
CA ARG A 228 -3.18 -22.36 -1.18
C ARG A 228 -3.82 -23.71 -0.89
#